data_006da71fb3b76ea833e6c9deeae9a07f
#
_entry.id   006da71fb3b76ea833e6c9deeae9a07f
#
_cell.length_a   1.000
_cell.length_b   1.000
_cell.length_c   1.000
_cell.angle_alpha   90.00
_cell.angle_beta   90.00
_cell.angle_gamma   90.00
#
_symmetry.space_group_name_H-M   'P 1'
#
loop_
_entity.id
_entity.type
_entity.pdbx_description
1 polymer ?
#
loop_
_entity_poly.entity_id
_entity_poly.type
_entity_poly.pdbx_seq_one_letter_code
_entity_poly.pdbx_strand_id
1 'polypeptide(L)'
;MRKYIRVAAVISCASLAPLGACERSEAATPTAPAVAAEPAAARASSNAPPQERAVLAAMEEYKQAVLDSDVDALARIWADDYTFINPQGALVTRAERLANFASGNTNVGVIDDEREITVRVHGDAAMVQNLSTLRGTFSGQPTATDLRGTFVWIRQNGRWQLLTNQLTPVVR
;
A
#
# COMPACT_ATOMS: atom_id res chain seq x y z
N MET A 1 16.94 -37.71 -23.50
CA MET A 1 18.14 -38.59 -23.37
C MET A 1 19.40 -37.75 -23.33
N ARG A 2 20.15 -37.82 -22.31
CA ARG A 2 21.57 -37.51 -21.94
C ARG A 2 21.55 -36.93 -20.54
N LYS A 3 21.73 -37.70 -19.50
CA LYS A 3 22.84 -38.45 -18.87
C LYS A 3 23.93 -37.52 -18.33
N TYR A 4 23.89 -37.39 -17.01
CA TYR A 4 24.89 -37.50 -15.92
C TYR A 4 26.33 -36.99 -16.19
N ILE A 5 26.88 -36.31 -15.16
CA ILE A 5 28.11 -36.77 -14.49
C ILE A 5 28.19 -36.10 -13.09
N ARG A 6 28.32 -36.99 -12.06
CA ARG A 6 28.77 -36.67 -10.72
C ARG A 6 30.30 -36.73 -10.69
N VAL A 7 30.94 -35.81 -9.96
CA VAL A 7 32.31 -36.08 -9.46
C VAL A 7 32.35 -35.66 -7.99
N ALA A 8 32.58 -36.65 -7.15
CA ALA A 8 32.98 -36.50 -5.75
C ALA A 8 34.52 -36.50 -5.67
N ALA A 9 35.09 -35.66 -4.86
CA ALA A 9 36.45 -35.80 -4.40
C ALA A 9 36.55 -35.49 -2.91
N VAL A 10 36.81 -36.53 -2.16
CA VAL A 10 37.18 -36.53 -0.75
C VAL A 10 38.70 -36.35 -0.69
N ILE A 11 39.20 -35.43 0.11
CA ILE A 11 40.58 -35.49 0.62
C ILE A 11 40.55 -35.11 2.10
N SER A 12 40.88 -36.10 2.90
CA SER A 12 41.18 -36.06 4.30
C SER A 12 42.66 -35.75 4.49
N CYS A 13 43.04 -34.87 5.41
CA CYS A 13 44.31 -35.00 6.11
C CYS A 13 44.29 -34.27 7.45
N ALA A 14 44.86 -34.96 8.40
CA ALA A 14 44.83 -34.77 9.84
C ALA A 14 45.94 -33.85 10.37
N SER A 15 45.73 -33.42 11.63
CA SER A 15 46.66 -33.21 12.74
C SER A 15 47.56 -31.95 12.76
N LEU A 16 47.45 -31.13 13.76
CA LEU A 16 48.24 -30.97 14.96
C LEU A 16 47.87 -29.71 15.73
N ALA A 17 47.56 -29.81 17.02
CA ALA A 17 47.55 -28.69 17.97
C ALA A 17 49.01 -28.40 18.43
N PRO A 18 49.31 -27.19 18.96
CA PRO A 18 49.39 -27.08 20.41
C PRO A 18 48.83 -25.77 21.02
N LEU A 19 48.40 -25.91 22.24
CA LEU A 19 48.30 -25.02 23.39
C LEU A 19 48.85 -23.57 23.28
N GLY A 20 47.97 -22.62 23.61
CA GLY A 20 48.35 -21.25 23.95
C GLY A 20 47.16 -20.57 24.59
N ALA A 21 47.07 -20.60 25.92
CA ALA A 21 46.10 -19.89 26.71
C ALA A 21 46.36 -18.39 26.62
N CYS A 22 45.33 -17.63 26.31
CA CYS A 22 45.22 -16.24 26.71
C CYS A 22 43.72 -15.91 26.84
N GLU A 23 43.24 -16.01 28.07
CA GLU A 23 41.95 -15.48 28.47
C GLU A 23 41.96 -13.96 28.27
N ARG A 24 41.30 -13.51 27.22
CA ARG A 24 40.93 -12.09 27.11
C ARG A 24 39.42 -12.01 27.41
N SER A 25 39.14 -11.56 28.63
CA SER A 25 37.81 -11.20 29.09
C SER A 25 37.24 -10.18 28.13
N GLU A 26 36.38 -10.60 27.25
CA GLU A 26 35.60 -9.72 26.39
C GLU A 26 34.40 -9.21 27.20
N ALA A 27 34.50 -7.96 27.60
CA ALA A 27 33.40 -7.22 28.22
C ALA A 27 32.22 -7.24 27.28
N ALA A 28 31.12 -7.90 27.69
CA ALA A 28 29.84 -7.86 27.00
C ALA A 28 29.33 -6.41 26.95
N THR A 29 29.40 -5.80 25.78
CA THR A 29 28.73 -4.55 25.50
C THR A 29 27.20 -4.80 25.55
N PRO A 30 26.43 -4.08 26.37
CA PRO A 30 24.99 -4.24 26.37
C PRO A 30 24.44 -3.78 25.01
N THR A 31 23.96 -4.74 24.23
CA THR A 31 23.19 -4.45 23.02
C THR A 31 21.89 -3.78 23.43
N ALA A 32 21.82 -2.47 23.23
CA ALA A 32 20.58 -1.72 23.37
C ALA A 32 19.53 -2.32 22.40
N PRO A 33 18.28 -2.50 22.82
CA PRO A 33 17.23 -2.97 21.91
C PRO A 33 17.13 -2.00 20.74
N ALA A 34 17.27 -2.52 19.53
CA ALA A 34 17.01 -1.78 18.31
C ALA A 34 15.52 -1.39 18.30
N VAL A 35 15.25 -0.14 18.66
CA VAL A 35 13.92 0.43 18.46
C VAL A 35 13.71 0.48 16.94
N ALA A 36 12.83 -0.38 16.45
CA ALA A 36 12.44 -0.37 15.05
C ALA A 36 11.96 1.05 14.70
N ALA A 37 12.67 1.71 13.79
CA ALA A 37 12.29 3.04 13.34
C ALA A 37 10.98 2.91 12.57
N GLU A 38 9.89 3.43 13.14
CA GLU A 38 8.62 3.56 12.41
C GLU A 38 8.84 4.41 11.16
N PRO A 39 8.23 4.02 10.01
CA PRO A 39 8.34 4.78 8.77
C PRO A 39 7.88 6.23 8.98
N ALA A 40 8.57 7.17 8.36
CA ALA A 40 8.31 8.61 8.53
C ALA A 40 6.86 9.03 8.22
N ALA A 41 6.19 8.30 7.31
CA ALA A 41 4.78 8.47 6.98
C ALA A 41 3.85 8.16 8.17
N ALA A 42 4.15 7.11 8.97
CA ALA A 42 3.37 6.77 10.16
C ALA A 42 3.49 7.85 11.25
N ARG A 43 4.69 8.44 11.42
CA ARG A 43 4.91 9.53 12.38
C ARG A 43 4.24 10.84 11.97
N ALA A 44 4.21 11.16 10.68
CA ALA A 44 3.50 12.33 10.16
C ALA A 44 1.98 12.21 10.42
N SER A 45 1.41 11.01 10.27
CA SER A 45 -0.01 10.75 10.53
C SER A 45 -0.39 10.87 12.01
N SER A 46 0.51 10.53 12.95
CA SER A 46 0.22 10.59 14.39
C SER A 46 0.09 12.01 14.93
N ASN A 47 0.76 13.00 14.33
CA ASN A 47 0.73 14.41 14.71
C ASN A 47 -0.29 15.26 13.94
N ALA A 48 -0.99 14.69 12.96
CA ALA A 48 -2.00 15.39 12.17
C ALA A 48 -3.23 15.77 13.04
N PRO A 49 -3.96 16.85 12.70
CA PRO A 49 -5.21 17.19 13.34
C PRO A 49 -6.21 16.03 13.35
N PRO A 50 -7.09 15.95 14.36
CA PRO A 50 -8.00 14.80 14.52
C PRO A 50 -8.85 14.49 13.28
N GLN A 51 -9.30 15.52 12.57
CA GLN A 51 -10.09 15.35 11.34
C GLN A 51 -9.25 14.80 10.18
N GLU A 52 -8.01 15.24 10.02
CA GLU A 52 -7.10 14.70 9.00
C GLU A 52 -6.79 13.23 9.27
N ARG A 53 -6.54 12.86 10.54
CA ARG A 53 -6.34 11.45 10.91
C ARG A 53 -7.57 10.60 10.60
N ALA A 54 -8.78 11.13 10.82
CA ALA A 54 -10.02 10.41 10.51
C ALA A 54 -10.20 10.20 8.99
N VAL A 55 -9.84 11.19 8.17
CA VAL A 55 -9.86 11.05 6.70
C VAL A 55 -8.80 10.06 6.23
N LEU A 56 -7.59 10.10 6.79
CA LEU A 56 -6.53 9.15 6.45
C LEU A 56 -6.91 7.72 6.85
N ALA A 57 -7.59 7.53 7.97
CA ALA A 57 -8.11 6.22 8.37
C ALA A 57 -9.19 5.71 7.39
N ALA A 58 -10.10 6.58 6.94
CA ALA A 58 -11.08 6.24 5.91
C ALA A 58 -10.43 5.93 4.56
N MET A 59 -9.33 6.62 4.21
CA MET A 59 -8.54 6.33 3.01
C MET A 59 -7.86 4.96 3.08
N GLU A 60 -7.35 4.58 4.25
CA GLU A 60 -6.75 3.25 4.45
C GLU A 60 -7.81 2.13 4.39
N GLU A 61 -8.99 2.33 4.99
CA GLU A 61 -10.13 1.41 4.87
C GLU A 61 -10.55 1.24 3.40
N TYR A 62 -10.64 2.34 2.66
CA TYR A 62 -10.92 2.30 1.22
C TYR A 62 -9.86 1.53 0.44
N LYS A 63 -8.58 1.80 0.70
CA LYS A 63 -7.47 1.10 0.03
C LYS A 63 -7.53 -0.40 0.27
N GLN A 64 -7.78 -0.82 1.51
CA GLN A 64 -7.91 -2.23 1.84
C GLN A 64 -9.11 -2.87 1.14
N ALA A 65 -10.29 -2.22 1.16
CA ALA A 65 -11.47 -2.71 0.46
C ALA A 65 -11.26 -2.86 -1.05
N VAL A 66 -10.47 -1.97 -1.66
CA VAL A 66 -10.07 -2.06 -3.07
C VAL A 66 -9.17 -3.27 -3.32
N LEU A 67 -8.16 -3.50 -2.48
CA LEU A 67 -7.23 -4.63 -2.60
C LEU A 67 -7.95 -5.97 -2.41
N ASP A 68 -8.86 -6.03 -1.47
CA ASP A 68 -9.64 -7.24 -1.17
C ASP A 68 -10.80 -7.46 -2.17
N SER A 69 -11.08 -6.47 -3.04
CA SER A 69 -12.28 -6.44 -3.90
C SER A 69 -13.58 -6.61 -3.09
N ASP A 70 -13.61 -6.05 -1.85
CA ASP A 70 -14.75 -6.13 -0.95
C ASP A 70 -15.85 -5.16 -1.39
N VAL A 71 -16.78 -5.66 -2.19
CA VAL A 71 -17.89 -4.90 -2.78
C VAL A 71 -18.81 -4.31 -1.71
N ASP A 72 -19.02 -5.02 -0.60
CA ASP A 72 -19.90 -4.56 0.49
C ASP A 72 -19.22 -3.42 1.29
N ALA A 73 -17.93 -3.52 1.55
CA ALA A 73 -17.18 -2.45 2.16
C ALA A 73 -17.13 -1.23 1.23
N LEU A 74 -16.84 -1.39 -0.05
CA LEU A 74 -16.85 -0.31 -1.03
C LEU A 74 -18.22 0.37 -1.12
N ALA A 75 -19.32 -0.38 -1.08
CA ALA A 75 -20.67 0.16 -1.08
C ALA A 75 -20.96 1.01 0.18
N ARG A 76 -20.34 0.73 1.32
CA ARG A 76 -20.47 1.53 2.55
C ARG A 76 -19.57 2.77 2.56
N ILE A 77 -18.40 2.66 1.94
CA ILE A 77 -17.40 3.74 1.90
C ILE A 77 -17.80 4.81 0.87
N TRP A 78 -18.36 4.43 -0.25
CA TRP A 78 -18.76 5.37 -1.30
C TRP A 78 -20.09 6.04 -0.96
N ALA A 79 -20.16 7.35 -1.20
CA ALA A 79 -21.41 8.09 -1.14
C ALA A 79 -22.41 7.57 -2.19
N ASP A 80 -23.70 7.84 -2.00
CA ASP A 80 -24.75 7.33 -2.91
C ASP A 80 -24.60 7.86 -4.33
N ASP A 81 -24.12 9.08 -4.47
CA ASP A 81 -23.84 9.79 -5.72
C ASP A 81 -22.35 9.72 -6.14
N TYR A 82 -21.60 8.75 -5.59
CA TYR A 82 -20.19 8.57 -5.91
C TYR A 82 -19.93 8.41 -7.41
N THR A 83 -18.85 9.05 -7.86
CA THR A 83 -18.31 8.91 -9.22
C THR A 83 -16.82 8.66 -9.22
N PHE A 84 -16.32 8.08 -10.29
CA PHE A 84 -14.89 7.82 -10.50
C PHE A 84 -14.48 8.26 -11.90
N ILE A 85 -13.40 9.03 -11.99
CA ILE A 85 -12.74 9.30 -13.27
C ILE A 85 -11.55 8.37 -13.38
N ASN A 86 -11.62 7.43 -14.31
CA ASN A 86 -10.60 6.42 -14.50
C ASN A 86 -9.34 6.99 -15.21
N PRO A 87 -8.21 6.24 -15.26
CA PRO A 87 -7.00 6.71 -15.93
C PRO A 87 -7.15 7.03 -17.42
N GLN A 88 -8.19 6.54 -18.08
CA GLN A 88 -8.51 6.83 -19.48
C GLN A 88 -9.43 8.04 -19.65
N GLY A 89 -9.82 8.71 -18.55
CA GLY A 89 -10.70 9.87 -18.53
C GLY A 89 -12.20 9.55 -18.59
N ALA A 90 -12.59 8.29 -18.52
CA ALA A 90 -14.00 7.94 -18.50
C ALA A 90 -14.60 8.16 -17.11
N LEU A 91 -15.81 8.74 -17.06
CA LEU A 91 -16.61 8.85 -15.85
C LEU A 91 -17.36 7.54 -15.63
N VAL A 92 -17.17 6.95 -14.45
CA VAL A 92 -17.77 5.70 -14.03
C VAL A 92 -18.66 5.95 -12.81
N THR A 93 -19.90 5.52 -12.85
CA THR A 93 -20.86 5.66 -11.75
C THR A 93 -20.56 4.65 -10.63
N ARG A 94 -21.15 4.91 -9.44
CA ARG A 94 -21.06 3.97 -8.29
C ARG A 94 -21.54 2.56 -8.68
N ALA A 95 -22.67 2.45 -9.36
CA ALA A 95 -23.25 1.16 -9.75
C ALA A 95 -22.33 0.38 -10.72
N GLU A 96 -21.80 1.05 -11.75
CA GLU A 96 -20.88 0.46 -12.71
C GLU A 96 -19.59 0.01 -12.04
N ARG A 97 -19.06 0.83 -11.11
CA ARG A 97 -17.83 0.52 -10.43
C ARG A 97 -17.97 -0.67 -9.48
N LEU A 98 -19.09 -0.77 -8.73
CA LEU A 98 -19.40 -1.96 -7.92
C LEU A 98 -19.53 -3.21 -8.80
N ALA A 99 -20.21 -3.12 -9.94
CA ALA A 99 -20.33 -4.20 -10.89
C ALA A 99 -18.97 -4.64 -11.47
N ASN A 100 -18.06 -3.70 -11.72
CA ASN A 100 -16.72 -4.00 -12.20
C ASN A 100 -15.87 -4.73 -11.16
N PHE A 101 -16.00 -4.42 -9.87
CA PHE A 101 -15.35 -5.20 -8.80
C PHE A 101 -16.00 -6.57 -8.65
N ALA A 102 -17.34 -6.65 -8.61
CA ALA A 102 -18.07 -7.90 -8.46
C ALA A 102 -17.79 -8.90 -9.59
N SER A 103 -17.56 -8.42 -10.80
CA SER A 103 -17.26 -9.27 -11.98
C SER A 103 -15.78 -9.58 -12.17
N GLY A 104 -14.88 -8.95 -11.39
CA GLY A 104 -13.43 -9.05 -11.57
C GLY A 104 -12.88 -8.21 -12.74
N ASN A 105 -13.70 -7.39 -13.43
CA ASN A 105 -13.24 -6.45 -14.44
C ASN A 105 -12.31 -5.37 -13.85
N THR A 106 -12.45 -5.09 -12.55
CA THR A 106 -11.49 -4.33 -11.76
C THR A 106 -10.95 -5.25 -10.68
N ASN A 107 -9.64 -5.45 -10.70
CA ASN A 107 -8.91 -6.15 -9.66
C ASN A 107 -7.61 -5.39 -9.43
N VAL A 108 -7.43 -4.90 -8.23
CA VAL A 108 -6.21 -4.17 -7.82
C VAL A 108 -5.37 -5.11 -6.99
N GLY A 109 -4.31 -5.65 -7.60
CA GLY A 109 -3.45 -6.59 -6.91
C GLY A 109 -2.47 -5.92 -5.94
N VAL A 110 -2.02 -4.71 -6.28
CA VAL A 110 -1.01 -3.98 -5.50
C VAL A 110 -1.21 -2.48 -5.61
N ILE A 111 -1.15 -1.81 -4.46
CA ILE A 111 -0.99 -0.35 -4.35
C ILE A 111 0.27 -0.11 -3.54
N ASP A 112 1.36 0.21 -4.24
CA ASP A 112 2.68 0.41 -3.63
C ASP A 112 3.10 1.87 -3.65
N ASP A 113 4.14 2.14 -2.85
CA ASP A 113 4.94 3.36 -2.91
C ASP A 113 4.05 4.63 -2.85
N GLU A 114 3.09 4.59 -1.91
CA GLU A 114 2.23 5.74 -1.64
C GLU A 114 3.07 6.87 -1.05
N ARG A 115 3.14 7.97 -1.78
CA ARG A 115 3.98 9.13 -1.45
C ARG A 115 3.30 10.44 -1.82
N GLU A 116 3.89 11.55 -1.41
CA GLU A 116 3.36 12.90 -1.63
C GLU A 116 1.90 13.05 -1.14
N ILE A 117 1.60 12.40 0.00
CA ILE A 117 0.24 12.45 0.55
C ILE A 117 -0.02 13.85 1.09
N THR A 118 -1.06 14.49 0.59
CA THR A 118 -1.55 15.78 1.06
C THR A 118 -3.01 15.64 1.47
N VAL A 119 -3.34 16.11 2.66
CA VAL A 119 -4.72 16.15 3.17
C VAL A 119 -5.13 17.60 3.41
N ARG A 120 -6.33 17.96 2.99
CA ARG A 120 -6.95 19.25 3.28
C ARG A 120 -8.37 19.02 3.75
N VAL A 121 -8.71 19.55 4.93
CA VAL A 121 -10.05 19.44 5.50
C VAL A 121 -10.72 20.79 5.58
N HIS A 122 -11.95 20.88 5.12
CA HIS A 122 -12.77 22.09 5.11
C HIS A 122 -14.18 21.73 5.63
N GLY A 123 -14.38 21.84 6.95
CA GLY A 123 -15.64 21.46 7.58
C GLY A 123 -15.95 19.98 7.38
N ASP A 124 -17.04 19.67 6.69
CA ASP A 124 -17.47 18.31 6.37
C ASP A 124 -16.98 17.81 5.00
N ALA A 125 -16.07 18.54 4.36
CA ALA A 125 -15.40 18.11 3.13
C ALA A 125 -13.90 17.95 3.35
N ALA A 126 -13.30 16.99 2.67
CA ALA A 126 -11.85 16.80 2.68
C ALA A 126 -11.36 16.36 1.30
N MET A 127 -10.12 16.71 1.00
CA MET A 127 -9.43 16.27 -0.20
C MET A 127 -8.12 15.58 0.20
N VAL A 128 -7.91 14.37 -0.32
CA VAL A 128 -6.64 13.65 -0.23
C VAL A 128 -6.04 13.58 -1.63
N GLN A 129 -4.77 13.92 -1.75
CA GLN A 129 -3.98 13.70 -2.96
C GLN A 129 -2.77 12.85 -2.64
N ASN A 130 -2.44 11.94 -3.54
CA ASN A 130 -1.26 11.10 -3.41
C ASN A 130 -0.63 10.81 -4.77
N LEU A 131 0.54 10.23 -4.74
CA LEU A 131 1.17 9.54 -5.85
C LEU A 131 1.36 8.09 -5.43
N SER A 132 0.89 7.14 -6.21
CA SER A 132 1.03 5.71 -5.93
C SER A 132 1.37 4.93 -7.18
N THR A 133 2.09 3.83 -7.01
CA THR A 133 2.30 2.84 -8.05
C THR A 133 1.21 1.77 -7.92
N LEU A 134 0.46 1.56 -8.99
CA LEU A 134 -0.67 0.66 -9.00
C LEU A 134 -0.49 -0.43 -10.05
N ARG A 135 -0.76 -1.68 -9.64
CA ARG A 135 -0.75 -2.83 -10.53
C ARG A 135 -2.04 -3.62 -10.37
N GLY A 136 -2.67 -3.94 -11.47
CA GLY A 136 -3.93 -4.68 -11.45
C GLY A 136 -4.62 -4.67 -12.80
N THR A 137 -5.93 -4.92 -12.78
CA THR A 137 -6.80 -4.86 -13.94
C THR A 137 -7.87 -3.79 -13.73
N PHE A 138 -8.03 -2.91 -14.69
CA PHE A 138 -9.05 -1.86 -14.67
C PHE A 138 -9.90 -1.95 -15.92
N SER A 139 -11.20 -2.11 -15.76
CA SER A 139 -12.13 -2.30 -16.88
C SER A 139 -11.63 -3.37 -17.87
N GLY A 140 -11.11 -4.48 -17.33
CA GLY A 140 -10.58 -5.60 -18.09
C GLY A 140 -9.19 -5.37 -18.71
N GLN A 141 -8.54 -4.19 -18.50
CA GLN A 141 -7.22 -3.87 -19.05
C GLN A 141 -6.13 -3.98 -17.98
N PRO A 142 -5.07 -4.76 -18.20
CA PRO A 142 -3.90 -4.78 -17.31
C PRO A 142 -3.29 -3.40 -17.19
N THR A 143 -3.02 -2.98 -15.95
CA THR A 143 -2.44 -1.67 -15.65
C THR A 143 -1.27 -1.84 -14.68
N ALA A 144 -0.13 -1.24 -15.02
CA ALA A 144 1.04 -1.12 -14.14
C ALA A 144 1.64 0.27 -14.36
N THR A 145 1.31 1.24 -13.52
CA THR A 145 1.71 2.62 -13.71
C THR A 145 1.69 3.44 -12.42
N ASP A 146 2.43 4.55 -12.44
CA ASP A 146 2.31 5.57 -11.42
C ASP A 146 1.07 6.43 -11.71
N LEU A 147 0.26 6.62 -10.67
CA LEU A 147 -0.97 7.38 -10.75
C LEU A 147 -0.98 8.50 -9.71
N ARG A 148 -1.32 9.72 -10.16
CA ARG A 148 -1.70 10.81 -9.27
C ARG A 148 -3.17 10.63 -8.93
N GLY A 149 -3.46 10.39 -7.65
CA GLY A 149 -4.82 10.28 -7.12
C GLY A 149 -5.31 11.60 -6.55
N THR A 150 -6.57 11.93 -6.78
CA THR A 150 -7.32 12.95 -6.05
C THR A 150 -8.60 12.31 -5.55
N PHE A 151 -8.83 12.40 -4.25
CA PHE A 151 -9.95 11.78 -3.54
C PHE A 151 -10.70 12.87 -2.77
N VAL A 152 -11.97 13.05 -3.05
CA VAL A 152 -12.83 14.00 -2.35
C VAL A 152 -13.76 13.25 -1.43
N TRP A 153 -13.69 13.59 -0.16
CA TRP A 153 -14.43 12.96 0.92
C TRP A 153 -15.46 13.95 1.47
N ILE A 154 -16.61 13.44 1.86
CA ILE A 154 -17.64 14.16 2.59
C ILE A 154 -17.96 13.44 3.89
N ARG A 155 -18.27 14.21 4.93
CA ARG A 155 -18.71 13.64 6.21
C ARG A 155 -20.23 13.69 6.29
N GLN A 156 -20.84 12.51 6.27
CA GLN A 156 -22.29 12.34 6.40
C GLN A 156 -22.59 11.33 7.52
N ASN A 157 -23.57 11.66 8.37
CA ASN A 157 -23.97 10.80 9.50
C ASN A 157 -22.78 10.36 10.39
N GLY A 158 -21.84 11.28 10.63
CA GLY A 158 -20.65 11.06 11.46
C GLY A 158 -19.53 10.24 10.82
N ARG A 159 -19.65 9.83 9.54
CA ARG A 159 -18.64 9.05 8.82
C ARG A 159 -18.13 9.78 7.59
N TRP A 160 -16.86 9.60 7.28
CA TRP A 160 -16.29 10.02 6.01
C TRP A 160 -16.68 9.03 4.90
N GLN A 161 -17.26 9.53 3.83
CA GLN A 161 -17.60 8.77 2.62
C GLN A 161 -16.92 9.39 1.42
N LEU A 162 -16.42 8.55 0.52
CA LEU A 162 -15.78 8.99 -0.71
C LEU A 162 -16.85 9.45 -1.70
N LEU A 163 -16.83 10.73 -2.04
CA LEU A 163 -17.77 11.33 -3.00
C LEU A 163 -17.30 11.13 -4.43
N THR A 164 -16.04 11.37 -4.68
CA THR A 164 -15.44 11.15 -6.00
C THR A 164 -13.95 10.92 -5.89
N ASN A 165 -13.39 10.19 -6.84
CA ASN A 165 -11.95 10.18 -7.03
C ASN A 165 -11.56 10.14 -8.50
N GLN A 166 -10.40 10.66 -8.78
CA GLN A 166 -9.77 10.66 -10.09
C GLN A 166 -8.36 10.07 -9.99
N LEU A 167 -8.01 9.25 -10.96
CA LEU A 167 -6.66 8.71 -11.13
C LEU A 167 -6.10 9.18 -12.48
N THR A 168 -4.94 9.83 -12.43
CA THR A 168 -4.27 10.38 -13.62
C THR A 168 -2.91 9.73 -13.78
N PRO A 169 -2.60 9.10 -14.93
CA PRO A 169 -1.28 8.55 -15.19
C PRO A 169 -0.20 9.64 -15.15
N VAL A 170 0.93 9.32 -14.53
CA VAL A 170 2.11 10.19 -14.53
C VAL A 170 2.99 9.81 -15.72
N VAL A 171 3.11 10.71 -16.67
CA VAL A 171 4.01 10.57 -17.80
C VAL A 171 5.40 11.05 -17.38
N ARG A 172 6.41 10.21 -17.56
CA ARG A 172 7.82 10.53 -17.33
C ARG A 172 8.52 10.84 -18.64
#